data_3138c31ac055174899871cb2f4cb2569
#
_entry.id   3138c31ac055174899871cb2f4cb2569
#
_cell.length_a   1.000
_cell.length_b   1.000
_cell.length_c   1.000
_cell.angle_alpha   90.00
_cell.angle_beta   90.00
_cell.angle_gamma   90.00
#
_symmetry.space_group_name_H-M   'P 1'
#
loop_
_entity.id
_entity.type
_entity.pdbx_description
1 polymer ?
#
loop_
_entity_poly.entity_id
_entity_poly.type
_entity_poly.pdbx_seq_one_letter_code
_entity_poly.pdbx_strand_id
1 'polypeptide(L)'
;MRLLPYDAYQALTRVFDPREPLVALDVGAHEGSVARRIVEVFPQATVYAFEPSPSVLPALWAAADADKRLRVVPAACGASDGTSSFHVTSEAWCSSVLAPTELGRRYYPTWLDVEQVVDVPLRSLDAWAQESGVDHVDLLKVDAQGYDLEVLRGASGLLTGSVQAVNCEFQFTPEYEGASTFSQIDSFLTERGFALHQIHELSTRGNEEQTSYGDGLWLRAETLARLRTRADLPDLSPGGRVRRAICEAPVGSRVGIFGAGRHTRQAGTTAGDAWDRVAVIIDDDMRLAGTRIHGKPVVGAGEALRAGVNAVVLSSDTHEPALWKASSVLRAAGVKVVSLYGRYE
;
A
#
# COMPACT_ATOMS: atom_id res chain seq x y z
N MET A 1 0.42 18.23 6.73
CA MET A 1 1.28 17.63 5.72
C MET A 1 1.16 16.11 5.89
N ARG A 2 0.49 15.43 4.99
CA ARG A 2 0.37 13.98 4.99
C ARG A 2 1.43 13.41 4.05
N LEU A 3 2.16 12.37 4.49
CA LEU A 3 2.78 11.45 3.56
C LEU A 3 1.65 10.92 2.68
N LEU A 4 1.86 10.85 1.36
CA LEU A 4 0.91 10.12 0.53
C LEU A 4 0.88 8.68 1.05
N PRO A 5 -0.30 8.10 1.28
CA PRO A 5 -0.40 6.73 1.71
C PRO A 5 0.31 5.82 0.70
N TYR A 6 0.86 4.71 1.19
CA TYR A 6 1.40 3.67 0.32
C TYR A 6 0.29 3.18 -0.61
N ASP A 7 0.56 3.20 -1.90
CA ASP A 7 -0.36 2.70 -2.90
C ASP A 7 0.09 1.31 -3.36
N ALA A 8 -0.57 0.29 -2.85
CA ALA A 8 -0.28 -1.10 -3.16
C ALA A 8 -0.43 -1.38 -4.66
N TYR A 9 -1.42 -0.79 -5.32
CA TYR A 9 -1.68 -1.00 -6.75
C TYR A 9 -0.62 -0.35 -7.62
N GLN A 10 -0.19 0.86 -7.28
CA GLN A 10 0.96 1.48 -7.95
C GLN A 10 2.24 0.67 -7.76
N ALA A 11 2.44 0.05 -6.60
CA ALA A 11 3.59 -0.82 -6.36
C ALA A 11 3.55 -2.10 -7.21
N LEU A 12 2.36 -2.60 -7.52
CA LEU A 12 2.16 -3.78 -8.36
C LEU A 12 2.57 -3.57 -9.83
N THR A 13 2.79 -2.32 -10.31
CA THR A 13 3.40 -2.07 -11.62
C THR A 13 4.82 -2.63 -11.76
N ARG A 14 5.43 -3.04 -10.66
CA ARG A 14 6.71 -3.76 -10.63
C ARG A 14 6.52 -5.27 -10.91
N VAL A 15 5.31 -5.79 -10.68
CA VAL A 15 4.93 -7.19 -10.89
C VAL A 15 4.29 -7.36 -12.26
N PHE A 16 3.32 -6.51 -12.57
CA PHE A 16 2.52 -6.55 -13.78
C PHE A 16 2.88 -5.37 -14.69
N ASP A 17 2.95 -5.62 -16.00
CA ASP A 17 3.10 -4.54 -17.00
C ASP A 17 1.73 -3.86 -17.18
N PRO A 18 1.60 -2.54 -16.94
CA PRO A 18 0.32 -1.83 -17.13
C PRO A 18 -0.21 -1.86 -18.58
N ARG A 19 0.61 -2.23 -19.55
CA ARG A 19 0.21 -2.34 -20.97
C ARG A 19 -0.41 -3.68 -21.33
N GLU A 20 -0.24 -4.69 -20.47
CA GLU A 20 -0.77 -6.03 -20.66
C GLU A 20 -2.17 -6.18 -20.02
N PRO A 21 -3.02 -7.07 -20.55
CA PRO A 21 -4.26 -7.41 -19.88
C PRO A 21 -4.03 -7.92 -18.46
N LEU A 22 -4.92 -7.54 -17.55
CA LEU A 22 -4.89 -7.98 -16.16
C LEU A 22 -6.32 -8.29 -15.72
N VAL A 23 -6.51 -9.41 -15.05
CA VAL A 23 -7.79 -9.76 -14.42
C VAL A 23 -7.66 -9.65 -12.91
N ALA A 24 -8.50 -8.81 -12.32
CA ALA A 24 -8.56 -8.63 -10.87
C ALA A 24 -9.94 -8.98 -10.31
N LEU A 25 -9.94 -9.59 -9.12
CA LEU A 25 -11.13 -9.72 -8.30
C LEU A 25 -11.00 -8.74 -7.12
N ASP A 26 -12.02 -7.91 -6.92
CA ASP A 26 -12.14 -6.96 -5.81
C ASP A 26 -13.32 -7.41 -4.93
N VAL A 27 -13.01 -8.09 -3.83
CA VAL A 27 -13.99 -8.58 -2.88
C VAL A 27 -14.16 -7.57 -1.74
N GLY A 28 -15.42 -7.20 -1.46
CA GLY A 28 -15.76 -6.05 -0.63
C GLY A 28 -15.48 -4.75 -1.39
N ALA A 29 -16.03 -4.67 -2.60
CA ALA A 29 -15.74 -3.55 -3.51
C ALA A 29 -16.36 -2.22 -3.09
N HIS A 30 -17.35 -2.26 -2.20
CA HIS A 30 -18.10 -1.08 -1.76
C HIS A 30 -18.57 -0.25 -2.96
N GLU A 31 -18.32 1.05 -2.99
CA GLU A 31 -18.64 1.95 -4.13
C GLU A 31 -17.64 1.83 -5.30
N GLY A 32 -16.72 0.86 -5.28
CA GLY A 32 -15.75 0.60 -6.34
C GLY A 32 -14.52 1.51 -6.35
N SER A 33 -14.14 2.07 -5.21
CA SER A 33 -12.95 2.94 -5.11
C SER A 33 -11.66 2.19 -5.47
N VAL A 34 -11.51 0.97 -4.96
CA VAL A 34 -10.38 0.10 -5.27
C VAL A 34 -10.43 -0.37 -6.72
N ALA A 35 -11.58 -0.85 -7.19
CA ALA A 35 -11.76 -1.26 -8.57
C ALA A 35 -11.37 -0.14 -9.56
N ARG A 36 -11.81 1.11 -9.31
CA ARG A 36 -11.42 2.28 -10.11
C ARG A 36 -9.91 2.52 -10.04
N ARG A 37 -9.30 2.38 -8.85
CA ARG A 37 -7.86 2.56 -8.71
C ARG A 37 -7.07 1.51 -9.49
N ILE A 38 -7.52 0.26 -9.49
CA ILE A 38 -6.90 -0.81 -10.29
C ILE A 38 -6.93 -0.46 -11.79
N VAL A 39 -8.07 -0.08 -12.35
CA VAL A 39 -8.17 0.25 -13.80
C VAL A 39 -7.48 1.56 -14.18
N GLU A 40 -7.25 2.45 -13.23
CA GLU A 40 -6.44 3.66 -13.43
C GLU A 40 -4.95 3.31 -13.55
N VAL A 41 -4.44 2.41 -12.70
CA VAL A 41 -3.04 1.96 -12.70
C VAL A 41 -2.77 0.98 -13.83
N PHE A 42 -3.74 0.10 -14.13
CA PHE A 42 -3.68 -0.92 -15.18
C PHE A 42 -4.78 -0.68 -16.21
N PRO A 43 -4.53 0.14 -17.22
CA PRO A 43 -5.57 0.54 -18.20
C PRO A 43 -6.17 -0.62 -18.99
N GLN A 44 -5.50 -1.76 -19.08
CA GLN A 44 -6.00 -2.97 -19.75
C GLN A 44 -6.66 -3.97 -18.78
N ALA A 45 -6.86 -3.58 -17.52
CA ALA A 45 -7.46 -4.47 -16.52
C ALA A 45 -8.96 -4.66 -16.74
N THR A 46 -9.44 -5.86 -16.41
CA THR A 46 -10.85 -6.15 -16.13
C THR A 46 -10.97 -6.44 -14.62
N VAL A 47 -11.87 -5.77 -13.94
CA VAL A 47 -12.07 -5.94 -12.50
C VAL A 47 -13.48 -6.46 -12.23
N TYR A 48 -13.58 -7.61 -11.59
CA TYR A 48 -14.84 -8.14 -11.07
C TYR A 48 -14.99 -7.69 -9.61
N ALA A 49 -15.99 -6.85 -9.38
CA ALA A 49 -16.24 -6.19 -8.11
C ALA A 49 -17.39 -6.89 -7.37
N PHE A 50 -17.07 -7.62 -6.30
CA PHE A 50 -18.03 -8.33 -5.47
C PHE A 50 -18.46 -7.46 -4.32
N GLU A 51 -19.77 -7.22 -4.21
CA GLU A 51 -20.38 -6.42 -3.16
C GLU A 51 -21.77 -6.97 -2.83
N PRO A 52 -22.02 -7.41 -1.58
CA PRO A 52 -23.33 -7.94 -1.20
C PRO A 52 -24.33 -6.87 -0.75
N SER A 53 -23.88 -5.71 -0.28
CA SER A 53 -24.73 -4.71 0.37
C SER A 53 -25.72 -4.07 -0.58
N PRO A 54 -27.05 -4.26 -0.37
CA PRO A 54 -28.08 -3.64 -1.22
C PRO A 54 -28.03 -2.10 -1.24
N SER A 55 -27.56 -1.49 -0.15
CA SER A 55 -27.49 -0.03 -0.02
C SER A 55 -26.35 0.57 -0.84
N VAL A 56 -25.27 -0.21 -1.09
CA VAL A 56 -24.05 0.23 -1.77
C VAL A 56 -24.07 -0.11 -3.26
N LEU A 57 -24.70 -1.20 -3.65
CA LEU A 57 -24.79 -1.67 -5.03
C LEU A 57 -25.20 -0.61 -6.07
N PRO A 58 -26.16 0.30 -5.81
CA PRO A 58 -26.50 1.34 -6.79
C PRO A 58 -25.31 2.23 -7.17
N ALA A 59 -24.47 2.60 -6.21
CA ALA A 59 -23.27 3.40 -6.47
C ALA A 59 -22.21 2.61 -7.26
N LEU A 60 -22.03 1.33 -6.91
CA LEU A 60 -21.09 0.44 -7.61
C LEU A 60 -21.53 0.18 -9.06
N TRP A 61 -22.84 -0.02 -9.33
CA TRP A 61 -23.36 -0.14 -10.68
C TRP A 61 -23.16 1.16 -11.49
N ALA A 62 -23.38 2.32 -10.88
CA ALA A 62 -23.11 3.60 -11.54
C ALA A 62 -21.63 3.75 -11.93
N ALA A 63 -20.71 3.27 -11.08
CA ALA A 63 -19.28 3.22 -11.40
C ALA A 63 -18.98 2.29 -12.59
N ALA A 64 -19.60 1.10 -12.63
CA ALA A 64 -19.45 0.14 -13.72
C ALA A 64 -20.12 0.61 -15.03
N ASP A 65 -21.17 1.42 -14.95
CA ASP A 65 -21.76 2.06 -16.12
C ASP A 65 -20.83 3.11 -16.74
N ALA A 66 -20.11 3.83 -15.90
CA ALA A 66 -19.13 4.82 -16.34
C ALA A 66 -17.84 4.17 -16.90
N ASP A 67 -17.45 2.99 -16.41
CA ASP A 67 -16.27 2.26 -16.88
C ASP A 67 -16.56 0.77 -17.05
N LYS A 68 -16.66 0.33 -18.29
CA LYS A 68 -17.05 -1.05 -18.65
C LYS A 68 -15.98 -2.11 -18.32
N ARG A 69 -14.82 -1.71 -17.85
CA ARG A 69 -13.79 -2.61 -17.30
C ARG A 69 -14.15 -3.12 -15.89
N LEU A 70 -15.07 -2.42 -15.20
CA LEU A 70 -15.64 -2.85 -13.94
C LEU A 70 -16.86 -3.73 -14.20
N ARG A 71 -16.93 -4.89 -13.57
CA ARG A 71 -18.02 -5.86 -13.68
C ARG A 71 -18.54 -6.19 -12.29
N VAL A 72 -19.76 -5.77 -11.98
CA VAL A 72 -20.36 -5.97 -10.65
C VAL A 72 -20.89 -7.38 -10.49
N VAL A 73 -20.56 -8.00 -9.36
CA VAL A 73 -21.12 -9.28 -8.90
C VAL A 73 -21.81 -9.03 -7.56
N PRO A 74 -23.16 -9.03 -7.52
CA PRO A 74 -23.93 -8.69 -6.31
C PRO A 74 -24.00 -9.89 -5.35
N ALA A 75 -22.88 -10.23 -4.73
CA ALA A 75 -22.75 -11.36 -3.80
C ALA A 75 -21.62 -11.11 -2.78
N ALA A 76 -21.78 -11.69 -1.59
CA ALA A 76 -20.66 -11.93 -0.68
C ALA A 76 -19.81 -13.11 -1.21
N CYS A 77 -18.55 -13.17 -0.76
CA CYS A 77 -17.67 -14.28 -1.07
C CYS A 77 -17.33 -15.07 0.21
N GLY A 78 -17.16 -16.40 0.05
CA GLY A 78 -16.82 -17.30 1.15
C GLY A 78 -16.33 -18.66 0.66
N ALA A 79 -16.18 -19.60 1.58
CA ALA A 79 -15.60 -20.92 1.30
C ALA A 79 -16.46 -21.80 0.38
N SER A 80 -17.76 -21.54 0.30
CA SER A 80 -18.72 -22.31 -0.53
C SER A 80 -19.88 -21.45 -0.98
N ASP A 81 -20.56 -21.88 -2.02
CA ASP A 81 -21.80 -21.24 -2.50
C ASP A 81 -22.96 -21.46 -1.53
N GLY A 82 -23.86 -20.48 -1.47
CA GLY A 82 -25.06 -20.54 -0.65
C GLY A 82 -25.71 -19.19 -0.43
N THR A 83 -26.25 -19.00 0.76
CA THR A 83 -26.82 -17.76 1.27
C THR A 83 -26.26 -17.52 2.67
N SER A 84 -25.97 -16.28 3.01
CA SER A 84 -25.49 -15.90 4.34
C SER A 84 -26.22 -14.68 4.83
N SER A 85 -26.41 -14.60 6.13
CA SER A 85 -26.82 -13.35 6.78
C SER A 85 -25.71 -12.32 6.65
N PHE A 86 -26.07 -11.08 6.34
CA PHE A 86 -25.17 -9.95 6.18
C PHE A 86 -25.64 -8.81 7.11
N HIS A 87 -24.73 -8.38 7.97
CA HIS A 87 -24.99 -7.35 8.96
C HIS A 87 -24.69 -5.99 8.34
N VAL A 88 -25.74 -5.27 7.96
CA VAL A 88 -25.64 -3.89 7.46
C VAL A 88 -25.48 -2.99 8.66
N THR A 89 -24.35 -2.29 8.71
CA THR A 89 -24.03 -1.35 9.78
C THR A 89 -24.29 0.10 9.35
N SER A 90 -24.35 1.01 10.32
CA SER A 90 -24.59 2.45 10.08
C SER A 90 -23.51 3.07 9.18
N GLU A 91 -22.27 2.59 9.27
CA GLU A 91 -21.23 2.88 8.26
C GLU A 91 -21.12 1.68 7.30
N ALA A 92 -21.59 1.86 6.08
CA ALA A 92 -21.73 0.78 5.10
C ALA A 92 -20.42 -0.01 4.85
N TRP A 93 -19.27 0.63 4.93
CA TRP A 93 -17.94 0.00 4.76
C TRP A 93 -17.56 -0.96 5.90
N CYS A 94 -18.25 -0.89 7.04
CA CYS A 94 -18.06 -1.80 8.18
C CYS A 94 -19.04 -2.99 8.15
N SER A 95 -19.88 -3.10 7.12
CA SER A 95 -20.85 -4.19 6.99
C SER A 95 -20.16 -5.51 6.67
N SER A 96 -20.61 -6.61 7.29
CA SER A 96 -19.95 -7.92 7.19
C SER A 96 -20.96 -9.07 7.25
N VAL A 97 -20.53 -10.23 6.75
CA VAL A 97 -21.15 -11.53 7.03
C VAL A 97 -21.08 -11.86 8.53
N LEU A 98 -20.08 -11.35 9.24
CA LEU A 98 -19.88 -11.56 10.66
C LEU A 98 -20.57 -10.45 11.47
N ALA A 99 -21.07 -10.82 12.65
CA ALA A 99 -21.60 -9.84 13.60
C ALA A 99 -20.44 -9.07 14.28
N PRO A 100 -20.57 -7.75 14.51
CA PRO A 100 -19.58 -7.00 15.27
C PRO A 100 -19.48 -7.47 16.73
N THR A 101 -18.24 -7.57 17.26
CA THR A 101 -17.99 -7.87 18.68
C THR A 101 -18.31 -6.67 19.56
N GLU A 102 -18.41 -6.88 20.89
CA GLU A 102 -18.48 -5.80 21.88
C GLU A 102 -17.22 -4.92 21.80
N LEU A 103 -16.05 -5.52 21.59
CA LEU A 103 -14.80 -4.79 21.43
C LEU A 103 -14.79 -3.93 20.18
N GLY A 104 -15.27 -4.45 19.04
CA GLY A 104 -15.40 -3.68 17.80
C GLY A 104 -16.32 -2.47 18.01
N ARG A 105 -17.50 -2.64 18.60
CA ARG A 105 -18.40 -1.53 18.92
C ARG A 105 -17.79 -0.50 19.87
N ARG A 106 -16.94 -0.93 20.79
CA ARG A 106 -16.21 -0.01 21.69
C ARG A 106 -15.17 0.82 20.94
N TYR A 107 -14.50 0.23 19.95
CA TYR A 107 -13.52 0.93 19.14
C TYR A 107 -14.15 1.89 18.12
N TYR A 108 -15.32 1.50 17.60
CA TYR A 108 -16.06 2.28 16.61
C TYR A 108 -17.48 2.55 17.10
N PRO A 109 -17.64 3.42 18.11
CA PRO A 109 -18.97 3.78 18.59
C PRO A 109 -19.80 4.33 17.43
N THR A 110 -21.01 3.84 17.28
CA THR A 110 -21.96 4.12 16.21
C THR A 110 -21.69 3.45 14.87
N TRP A 111 -20.46 3.36 14.40
CA TRP A 111 -20.15 2.82 13.05
C TRP A 111 -20.54 1.35 12.89
N LEU A 112 -20.33 0.55 13.94
CA LEU A 112 -20.66 -0.87 13.98
C LEU A 112 -22.05 -1.16 14.55
N ASP A 113 -22.94 -0.15 14.67
CA ASP A 113 -24.32 -0.38 15.02
C ASP A 113 -25.04 -1.07 13.87
N VAL A 114 -25.54 -2.29 14.11
CA VAL A 114 -26.23 -3.07 13.09
C VAL A 114 -27.64 -2.50 12.90
N GLU A 115 -27.89 -1.91 11.75
CA GLU A 115 -29.20 -1.34 11.39
C GLU A 115 -30.14 -2.39 10.82
N GLN A 116 -29.59 -3.36 10.08
CA GLN A 116 -30.36 -4.41 9.43
C GLN A 116 -29.52 -5.68 9.27
N VAL A 117 -30.17 -6.83 9.30
CA VAL A 117 -29.59 -8.11 8.86
C VAL A 117 -30.39 -8.58 7.64
N VAL A 118 -29.69 -8.81 6.55
CA VAL A 118 -30.31 -9.27 5.29
C VAL A 118 -29.64 -10.55 4.82
N ASP A 119 -30.39 -11.38 4.12
CA ASP A 119 -29.81 -12.55 3.45
C ASP A 119 -29.23 -12.13 2.09
N VAL A 120 -27.99 -12.51 1.83
CA VAL A 120 -27.28 -12.22 0.59
C VAL A 120 -26.75 -13.50 -0.06
N PRO A 121 -26.64 -13.55 -1.39
CA PRO A 121 -25.93 -14.65 -2.06
C PRO A 121 -24.49 -14.74 -1.55
N LEU A 122 -24.03 -15.96 -1.29
CA LEU A 122 -22.64 -16.29 -0.95
C LEU A 122 -22.03 -17.11 -2.08
N ARG A 123 -20.86 -16.72 -2.56
CA ARG A 123 -20.17 -17.37 -3.67
C ARG A 123 -18.75 -17.80 -3.28
N SER A 124 -18.39 -19.00 -3.66
CA SER A 124 -16.99 -19.41 -3.75
C SER A 124 -16.39 -18.81 -5.02
N LEU A 125 -15.21 -18.20 -4.89
CA LEU A 125 -14.55 -17.56 -6.05
C LEU A 125 -14.14 -18.58 -7.11
N ASP A 126 -13.76 -19.80 -6.69
CA ASP A 126 -13.43 -20.88 -7.63
C ASP A 126 -14.66 -21.34 -8.45
N ALA A 127 -15.82 -21.52 -7.78
CA ALA A 127 -17.05 -21.90 -8.48
C ALA A 127 -17.55 -20.78 -9.38
N TRP A 128 -17.54 -19.53 -8.88
CA TRP A 128 -17.93 -18.39 -9.68
C TRP A 128 -17.03 -18.20 -10.91
N ALA A 129 -15.73 -18.35 -10.79
CA ALA A 129 -14.79 -18.23 -11.90
C ALA A 129 -15.07 -19.29 -12.98
N GLN A 130 -15.30 -20.54 -12.56
CA GLN A 130 -15.67 -21.62 -13.47
C GLN A 130 -16.99 -21.33 -14.21
N GLU A 131 -18.03 -20.90 -13.50
CA GLU A 131 -19.35 -20.61 -14.10
C GLU A 131 -19.32 -19.39 -15.04
N SER A 132 -18.50 -18.39 -14.71
CA SER A 132 -18.38 -17.15 -15.48
C SER A 132 -17.38 -17.25 -16.63
N GLY A 133 -16.71 -18.41 -16.80
CA GLY A 133 -15.67 -18.59 -17.82
C GLY A 133 -14.43 -17.73 -17.59
N VAL A 134 -14.12 -17.42 -16.32
CA VAL A 134 -12.92 -16.70 -15.91
C VAL A 134 -11.88 -17.71 -15.44
N ASP A 135 -11.03 -18.14 -16.35
CA ASP A 135 -10.02 -19.19 -16.13
C ASP A 135 -8.66 -18.65 -15.67
N HIS A 136 -8.51 -17.34 -15.64
CA HIS A 136 -7.28 -16.68 -15.19
C HIS A 136 -7.58 -15.43 -14.34
N VAL A 137 -6.92 -15.32 -13.20
CA VAL A 137 -6.95 -14.17 -12.29
C VAL A 137 -5.53 -13.84 -11.88
N ASP A 138 -5.11 -12.58 -12.03
CA ASP A 138 -3.77 -12.10 -11.68
C ASP A 138 -3.70 -11.56 -10.27
N LEU A 139 -4.72 -10.78 -9.89
CA LEU A 139 -4.79 -10.04 -8.63
C LEU A 139 -6.09 -10.36 -7.89
N LEU A 140 -5.96 -10.75 -6.63
CA LEU A 140 -7.08 -10.88 -5.71
C LEU A 140 -6.95 -9.84 -4.60
N LYS A 141 -7.92 -8.91 -4.51
CA LYS A 141 -8.11 -8.05 -3.34
C LYS A 141 -9.23 -8.61 -2.48
N VAL A 142 -9.00 -8.70 -1.19
CA VAL A 142 -9.99 -9.15 -0.20
C VAL A 142 -10.05 -8.14 0.95
N ASP A 143 -11.27 -7.72 1.24
CA ASP A 143 -11.61 -6.85 2.36
C ASP A 143 -13.08 -7.16 2.69
N ALA A 144 -13.27 -8.21 3.43
CA ALA A 144 -14.58 -8.76 3.78
C ALA A 144 -14.92 -8.53 5.26
N GLN A 145 -14.26 -7.53 5.86
CA GLN A 145 -14.49 -7.10 7.22
C GLN A 145 -14.46 -8.28 8.21
N GLY A 146 -13.31 -8.98 8.23
CA GLY A 146 -13.03 -10.11 9.09
C GLY A 146 -13.35 -11.49 8.50
N TYR A 147 -14.14 -11.58 7.43
CA TYR A 147 -14.48 -12.87 6.77
C TYR A 147 -13.45 -13.30 5.71
N ASP A 148 -12.31 -12.66 5.68
CA ASP A 148 -11.28 -12.71 4.63
C ASP A 148 -10.70 -14.11 4.42
N LEU A 149 -10.45 -14.87 5.48
CA LEU A 149 -9.93 -16.24 5.37
C LEU A 149 -10.94 -17.18 4.67
N GLU A 150 -12.23 -17.01 4.93
CA GLU A 150 -13.26 -17.81 4.27
C GLU A 150 -13.35 -17.48 2.77
N VAL A 151 -13.16 -16.21 2.40
CA VAL A 151 -13.02 -15.79 1.00
C VAL A 151 -11.82 -16.48 0.35
N LEU A 152 -10.66 -16.43 1.01
CA LEU A 152 -9.44 -17.07 0.52
C LEU A 152 -9.58 -18.59 0.39
N ARG A 153 -10.32 -19.24 1.30
CA ARG A 153 -10.65 -20.68 1.19
C ARG A 153 -11.46 -20.99 -0.05
N GLY A 154 -12.44 -20.13 -0.39
CA GLY A 154 -13.23 -20.25 -1.61
C GLY A 154 -12.49 -19.92 -2.90
N ALA A 155 -11.26 -19.43 -2.80
CA ALA A 155 -10.36 -19.14 -3.91
C ALA A 155 -9.18 -20.12 -4.00
N SER A 156 -9.22 -21.27 -3.32
CA SER A 156 -8.07 -22.19 -3.20
C SER A 156 -7.53 -22.66 -4.55
N GLY A 157 -8.40 -22.90 -5.53
CA GLY A 157 -8.02 -23.28 -6.90
C GLY A 157 -7.32 -22.13 -7.63
N LEU A 158 -7.89 -20.93 -7.61
CA LEU A 158 -7.29 -19.71 -8.18
C LEU A 158 -5.94 -19.40 -7.53
N LEU A 159 -5.86 -19.52 -6.19
CA LEU A 159 -4.62 -19.27 -5.43
C LEU A 159 -3.52 -20.29 -5.72
N THR A 160 -3.84 -21.53 -6.03
CA THR A 160 -2.83 -22.53 -6.47
C THR A 160 -2.56 -22.46 -7.97
N GLY A 161 -3.44 -21.85 -8.74
CA GLY A 161 -3.37 -21.68 -10.19
C GLY A 161 -2.74 -20.37 -10.63
N SER A 162 -3.57 -19.40 -10.97
CA SER A 162 -3.16 -18.20 -11.73
C SER A 162 -2.80 -16.98 -10.89
N VAL A 163 -3.37 -16.81 -9.68
CA VAL A 163 -3.18 -15.62 -8.86
C VAL A 163 -1.69 -15.39 -8.52
N GLN A 164 -1.20 -14.20 -8.81
CA GLN A 164 0.19 -13.79 -8.58
C GLN A 164 0.34 -12.85 -7.39
N ALA A 165 -0.72 -12.08 -7.07
CA ALA A 165 -0.72 -11.14 -5.97
C ALA A 165 -2.05 -11.20 -5.20
N VAL A 166 -1.97 -11.11 -3.88
CA VAL A 166 -3.12 -11.02 -2.97
C VAL A 166 -2.93 -9.77 -2.12
N ASN A 167 -3.87 -8.82 -2.18
CA ASN A 167 -3.99 -7.74 -1.23
C ASN A 167 -5.17 -8.05 -0.32
N CYS A 168 -4.92 -8.22 0.97
CA CYS A 168 -5.92 -8.70 1.92
C CYS A 168 -5.89 -7.90 3.21
N GLU A 169 -7.07 -7.46 3.67
CA GLU A 169 -7.22 -6.95 5.03
C GLU A 169 -7.00 -8.07 6.03
N PHE A 170 -6.49 -7.74 7.19
CA PHE A 170 -6.33 -8.68 8.30
C PHE A 170 -6.48 -7.96 9.64
N GLN A 171 -6.90 -8.70 10.66
CA GLN A 171 -7.05 -8.20 12.01
C GLN A 171 -6.01 -8.80 12.96
N PHE A 172 -5.41 -7.96 13.82
CA PHE A 172 -4.65 -8.42 14.99
C PHE A 172 -5.59 -8.60 16.19
N THR A 173 -6.58 -7.72 16.27
CA THR A 173 -7.59 -7.74 17.33
C THR A 173 -8.96 -7.89 16.65
N PRO A 174 -9.64 -9.04 16.83
CA PRO A 174 -10.91 -9.30 16.16
C PRO A 174 -12.01 -8.29 16.54
N GLU A 175 -12.47 -7.54 15.55
CA GLU A 175 -13.58 -6.56 15.68
C GLU A 175 -14.93 -7.18 15.32
N TYR A 176 -14.93 -8.36 14.70
CA TYR A 176 -16.09 -9.17 14.35
C TYR A 176 -15.99 -10.58 14.94
N GLU A 177 -17.15 -11.19 15.23
CA GLU A 177 -17.22 -12.54 15.79
C GLU A 177 -16.60 -13.58 14.83
N GLY A 178 -15.56 -14.25 15.27
CA GLY A 178 -14.85 -15.23 14.46
C GLY A 178 -13.99 -14.66 13.34
N ALA A 179 -13.69 -13.36 13.39
CA ALA A 179 -12.85 -12.71 12.39
C ALA A 179 -11.49 -13.38 12.19
N SER A 180 -11.02 -13.36 10.95
CA SER A 180 -9.71 -13.88 10.53
C SER A 180 -8.58 -13.03 11.10
N THR A 181 -7.58 -13.68 11.67
CA THR A 181 -6.38 -12.99 12.17
C THR A 181 -5.26 -12.99 11.12
N PHE A 182 -4.33 -12.03 11.25
CA PHE A 182 -3.13 -11.97 10.42
C PHE A 182 -2.42 -13.33 10.31
N SER A 183 -2.20 -13.99 11.46
CA SER A 183 -1.46 -15.26 11.48
C SER A 183 -2.17 -16.38 10.72
N GLN A 184 -3.51 -16.41 10.73
CA GLN A 184 -4.29 -17.41 10.00
C GLN A 184 -4.23 -17.15 8.49
N ILE A 185 -4.36 -15.89 8.07
CA ILE A 185 -4.26 -15.48 6.66
C ILE A 185 -2.85 -15.74 6.13
N ASP A 186 -1.81 -15.31 6.87
CA ASP A 186 -0.41 -15.48 6.46
C ASP A 186 -0.04 -16.96 6.33
N SER A 187 -0.43 -17.79 7.30
CA SER A 187 -0.21 -19.25 7.23
C SER A 187 -0.90 -19.86 6.02
N PHE A 188 -2.17 -19.52 5.80
CA PHE A 188 -2.97 -20.05 4.69
C PHE A 188 -2.38 -19.71 3.32
N LEU A 189 -1.92 -18.47 3.14
CA LEU A 189 -1.28 -18.00 1.90
C LEU A 189 0.12 -18.58 1.72
N THR A 190 0.90 -18.69 2.80
CA THR A 190 2.25 -19.28 2.78
C THR A 190 2.22 -20.76 2.37
N GLU A 191 1.27 -21.53 2.88
CA GLU A 191 1.05 -22.94 2.48
C GLU A 191 0.72 -23.09 0.99
N ARG A 192 0.22 -22.03 0.34
CA ARG A 192 -0.12 -21.98 -1.09
C ARG A 192 0.94 -21.31 -1.96
N GLY A 193 2.14 -21.09 -1.39
CA GLY A 193 3.30 -20.59 -2.13
C GLY A 193 3.34 -19.08 -2.29
N PHE A 194 2.61 -18.34 -1.46
CA PHE A 194 2.75 -16.89 -1.36
C PHE A 194 3.70 -16.51 -0.24
N ALA A 195 4.32 -15.35 -0.37
CA ALA A 195 5.14 -14.74 0.67
C ALA A 195 4.69 -13.31 0.92
N LEU A 196 4.61 -12.92 2.18
CA LEU A 196 4.31 -11.55 2.56
C LEU A 196 5.37 -10.61 2.00
N HIS A 197 4.94 -9.67 1.19
CA HIS A 197 5.79 -8.66 0.57
C HIS A 197 5.78 -7.36 1.35
N GLN A 198 4.62 -6.93 1.81
CA GLN A 198 4.46 -5.65 2.50
C GLN A 198 3.22 -5.65 3.40
N ILE A 199 3.29 -4.91 4.50
CA ILE A 199 2.15 -4.51 5.32
C ILE A 199 2.01 -3.00 5.19
N HIS A 200 0.79 -2.53 5.00
CA HIS A 200 0.47 -1.11 4.87
C HIS A 200 -0.87 -0.81 5.57
N GLU A 201 -1.20 0.47 5.68
CA GLU A 201 -2.46 0.95 6.27
C GLU A 201 -2.74 0.42 7.69
N LEU A 202 -1.67 0.23 8.49
CA LEU A 202 -1.83 -0.20 9.87
C LEU A 202 -2.64 0.82 10.69
N SER A 203 -3.66 0.34 11.36
CA SER A 203 -4.52 1.11 12.24
C SER A 203 -4.30 0.74 13.70
N THR A 204 -4.22 1.74 14.57
CA THR A 204 -4.14 1.56 16.02
C THR A 204 -5.41 2.07 16.68
N ARG A 205 -5.84 1.41 17.74
CA ARG A 205 -7.10 1.69 18.43
C ARG A 205 -6.91 1.77 19.94
N GLY A 206 -7.82 2.52 20.53
CA GLY A 206 -7.91 2.67 21.98
C GLY A 206 -6.79 3.50 22.59
N ASN A 207 -6.87 3.65 23.91
CA ASN A 207 -5.84 4.35 24.69
C ASN A 207 -4.59 3.47 24.86
N GLU A 208 -4.69 2.20 24.54
CA GLU A 208 -3.63 1.21 24.60
C GLU A 208 -2.67 1.29 23.41
N GLU A 209 -2.97 2.14 22.41
CA GLU A 209 -2.23 2.21 21.14
C GLU A 209 -2.06 0.84 20.47
N GLN A 210 -3.01 -0.09 20.70
CA GLN A 210 -2.95 -1.43 20.15
C GLN A 210 -3.21 -1.40 18.64
N THR A 211 -2.38 -2.09 17.87
CA THR A 211 -2.62 -2.29 16.45
C THR A 211 -3.83 -3.19 16.27
N SER A 212 -4.85 -2.72 15.56
CA SER A 212 -6.13 -3.39 15.38
C SER A 212 -6.18 -4.18 14.10
N TYR A 213 -5.95 -3.52 12.97
CA TYR A 213 -5.97 -4.13 11.64
C TYR A 213 -4.95 -3.48 10.71
N GLY A 214 -4.82 -4.02 9.53
CA GLY A 214 -4.03 -3.48 8.43
C GLY A 214 -4.24 -4.27 7.15
N ASP A 215 -3.60 -3.80 6.10
CA ASP A 215 -3.57 -4.45 4.80
C ASP A 215 -2.22 -5.10 4.54
N GLY A 216 -2.25 -6.30 4.00
CA GLY A 216 -1.07 -7.04 3.57
C GLY A 216 -1.08 -7.27 2.06
N LEU A 217 0.09 -7.17 1.47
CA LEU A 217 0.34 -7.58 0.10
C LEU A 217 1.21 -8.83 0.10
N TRP A 218 0.66 -9.93 -0.35
CA TRP A 218 1.37 -11.19 -0.56
C TRP A 218 1.61 -11.38 -2.06
N LEU A 219 2.79 -11.80 -2.40
CA LEU A 219 3.15 -12.17 -3.78
C LEU A 219 3.49 -13.65 -3.85
N ARG A 220 3.19 -14.27 -4.97
CA ARG A 220 3.68 -15.63 -5.23
C ARG A 220 5.19 -15.67 -5.06
N ALA A 221 5.70 -16.64 -4.34
CA ALA A 221 7.11 -16.69 -3.95
C ALA A 221 8.06 -16.60 -5.15
N GLU A 222 7.69 -17.22 -6.27
CA GLU A 222 8.45 -17.15 -7.53
C GLU A 222 8.44 -15.73 -8.13
N THR A 223 7.32 -15.04 -8.07
CA THR A 223 7.19 -13.65 -8.52
C THR A 223 8.05 -12.73 -7.66
N LEU A 224 8.02 -12.92 -6.33
CA LEU A 224 8.86 -12.18 -5.41
C LEU A 224 10.37 -12.47 -5.66
N ALA A 225 10.73 -13.72 -5.93
CA ALA A 225 12.10 -14.09 -6.29
C ALA A 225 12.57 -13.38 -7.57
N ARG A 226 11.71 -13.34 -8.61
CA ARG A 226 11.99 -12.59 -9.85
C ARG A 226 12.16 -11.09 -9.60
N LEU A 227 11.34 -10.49 -8.76
CA LEU A 227 11.50 -9.07 -8.40
C LEU A 227 12.86 -8.77 -7.78
N ARG A 228 13.37 -9.66 -6.92
CA ARG A 228 14.66 -9.50 -6.24
C ARG A 228 15.86 -9.53 -7.22
N THR A 229 15.70 -10.15 -8.36
CA THR A 229 16.76 -10.29 -9.39
C THR A 229 16.64 -9.30 -10.55
N ARG A 230 15.57 -8.50 -10.61
CA ARG A 230 15.37 -7.51 -11.68
C ARG A 230 16.25 -6.28 -11.51
N ALA A 231 17.24 -6.16 -12.40
CA ALA A 231 18.16 -5.01 -12.42
C ALA A 231 17.55 -3.72 -12.99
N ASP A 232 16.45 -3.83 -13.74
CA ASP A 232 15.71 -2.71 -14.33
C ASP A 232 14.78 -2.00 -13.33
N LEU A 233 14.48 -2.64 -12.20
CA LEU A 233 13.67 -2.02 -11.17
C LEU A 233 14.49 -1.01 -10.37
N PRO A 234 13.88 0.14 -10.05
CA PRO A 234 14.55 1.13 -9.23
C PRO A 234 14.88 0.55 -7.85
N ASP A 235 16.12 0.69 -7.43
CA ASP A 235 16.53 0.40 -6.05
C ASP A 235 15.80 1.37 -5.11
N LEU A 236 14.92 0.85 -4.26
CA LEU A 236 14.16 1.62 -3.28
C LEU A 236 14.78 1.63 -1.89
N SER A 237 15.97 1.02 -1.74
CA SER A 237 16.76 1.19 -0.51
C SER A 237 17.07 2.68 -0.26
N PRO A 238 17.41 3.07 0.97
CA PRO A 238 17.85 4.43 1.25
C PRO A 238 18.93 4.92 0.27
N GLY A 239 19.91 4.08 -0.03
CA GLY A 239 20.98 4.39 -0.99
C GLY A 239 20.48 4.55 -2.42
N GLY A 240 19.61 3.66 -2.88
CA GLY A 240 19.03 3.71 -4.22
C GLY A 240 18.16 4.95 -4.43
N ARG A 241 17.36 5.33 -3.43
CA ARG A 241 16.56 6.56 -3.47
C ARG A 241 17.44 7.80 -3.54
N VAL A 242 18.46 7.90 -2.67
CA VAL A 242 19.41 9.01 -2.65
C VAL A 242 20.20 9.05 -3.97
N ARG A 243 20.70 7.91 -4.46
CA ARG A 243 21.40 7.80 -5.76
C ARG A 243 20.55 8.36 -6.89
N ARG A 244 19.28 7.95 -6.98
CA ARG A 244 18.38 8.44 -8.02
C ARG A 244 18.20 9.95 -7.93
N ALA A 245 17.89 10.48 -6.75
CA ALA A 245 17.69 11.92 -6.57
C ALA A 245 18.94 12.73 -6.92
N ILE A 246 20.14 12.23 -6.61
CA ILE A 246 21.41 12.84 -7.02
C ILE A 246 21.57 12.80 -8.54
N CYS A 247 21.25 11.67 -9.19
CA CYS A 247 21.37 11.51 -10.64
C CYS A 247 20.37 12.37 -11.41
N GLU A 248 19.17 12.59 -10.87
CA GLU A 248 18.12 13.45 -11.44
C GLU A 248 18.39 14.96 -11.22
N ALA A 249 19.32 15.31 -10.35
CA ALA A 249 19.75 16.70 -10.22
C ALA A 249 20.40 17.19 -11.52
N PRO A 250 20.13 18.43 -11.97
CA PRO A 250 20.68 18.97 -13.21
C PRO A 250 22.19 18.77 -13.32
N VAL A 251 22.67 18.57 -14.54
CA VAL A 251 24.12 18.42 -14.79
C VAL A 251 24.84 19.69 -14.32
N GLY A 252 25.93 19.52 -13.57
CA GLY A 252 26.67 20.63 -12.96
C GLY A 252 26.14 21.11 -11.62
N SER A 253 25.03 20.52 -11.10
CA SER A 253 24.55 20.83 -9.77
C SER A 253 25.56 20.45 -8.70
N ARG A 254 25.71 21.32 -7.71
CA ARG A 254 26.43 21.05 -6.48
C ARG A 254 25.42 20.57 -5.42
N VAL A 255 25.43 19.25 -5.18
CA VAL A 255 24.40 18.59 -4.40
C VAL A 255 24.73 18.59 -2.92
N GLY A 256 23.76 18.97 -2.07
CA GLY A 256 23.79 18.76 -0.63
C GLY A 256 22.81 17.65 -0.21
N ILE A 257 23.12 16.94 0.85
CA ILE A 257 22.19 16.03 1.51
C ILE A 257 21.74 16.64 2.83
N PHE A 258 20.44 16.83 3.04
CA PHE A 258 19.91 17.38 4.27
C PHE A 258 19.42 16.30 5.22
N GLY A 259 20.01 16.29 6.43
CA GLY A 259 19.87 15.29 7.48
C GLY A 259 21.13 14.45 7.62
N ALA A 260 21.82 14.52 8.75
CA ALA A 260 23.05 13.79 9.06
C ALA A 260 22.78 12.48 9.85
N GLY A 261 21.53 12.03 9.87
CA GLY A 261 21.06 10.89 10.64
C GLY A 261 21.44 9.51 10.08
N ARG A 262 20.81 8.48 10.63
CA ARG A 262 21.01 7.06 10.25
C ARG A 262 20.80 6.83 8.75
N HIS A 263 19.72 7.39 8.19
CA HIS A 263 19.38 7.23 6.76
C HIS A 263 20.53 7.69 5.85
N THR A 264 21.09 8.88 6.10
CA THR A 264 22.21 9.43 5.32
C THR A 264 23.47 8.60 5.46
N ARG A 265 23.76 8.09 6.66
CA ARG A 265 24.89 7.19 6.89
C ARG A 265 24.76 5.90 6.12
N GLN A 266 23.57 5.29 6.13
CA GLN A 266 23.27 4.09 5.34
C GLN A 266 23.30 4.39 3.83
N ALA A 267 22.74 5.50 3.40
CA ALA A 267 22.74 5.89 1.99
C ALA A 267 24.15 6.10 1.45
N GLY A 268 25.05 6.71 2.22
CA GLY A 268 26.42 6.95 1.82
C GLY A 268 27.26 5.68 1.61
N THR A 269 26.87 4.54 2.22
CA THR A 269 27.53 3.25 1.97
C THR A 269 27.04 2.58 0.69
N THR A 270 25.84 2.90 0.21
CA THR A 270 25.15 2.15 -0.85
C THR A 270 24.81 2.96 -2.10
N ALA A 271 24.95 4.31 -2.06
CA ALA A 271 24.68 5.18 -3.22
C ALA A 271 25.73 5.08 -4.35
N GLY A 272 26.85 4.40 -4.11
CA GLY A 272 27.93 4.22 -5.12
C GLY A 272 28.49 5.55 -5.63
N ASP A 273 28.90 5.56 -6.89
CA ASP A 273 29.54 6.72 -7.55
C ASP A 273 28.72 8.01 -7.51
N ALA A 274 27.38 7.91 -7.37
CA ALA A 274 26.56 9.11 -7.22
C ALA A 274 26.93 9.92 -5.97
N TRP A 275 27.46 9.27 -4.92
CA TRP A 275 27.91 9.94 -3.71
C TRP A 275 29.04 10.92 -3.93
N ASP A 276 29.85 10.74 -5.00
CA ASP A 276 30.94 11.66 -5.34
C ASP A 276 30.43 13.05 -5.73
N ARG A 277 29.21 13.15 -6.25
CA ARG A 277 28.53 14.42 -6.58
C ARG A 277 28.04 15.18 -5.35
N VAL A 278 27.99 14.55 -4.18
CA VAL A 278 27.61 15.20 -2.92
C VAL A 278 28.75 16.09 -2.46
N ALA A 279 28.49 17.37 -2.29
CA ALA A 279 29.46 18.34 -1.83
C ALA A 279 29.52 18.43 -0.30
N VAL A 280 28.34 18.44 0.33
CA VAL A 280 28.19 18.62 1.79
C VAL A 280 26.99 17.82 2.31
N ILE A 281 27.01 17.51 3.59
CA ILE A 281 25.86 17.13 4.37
C ILE A 281 25.35 18.34 5.13
N ILE A 282 24.06 18.57 5.14
CA ILE A 282 23.44 19.74 5.81
C ILE A 282 22.70 19.21 7.04
N ASP A 283 22.95 19.82 8.19
CA ASP A 283 22.22 19.52 9.41
C ASP A 283 22.14 20.77 10.30
N ASP A 284 21.01 20.92 11.00
CA ASP A 284 20.79 22.03 11.91
C ASP A 284 21.30 21.74 13.33
N ASP A 285 21.73 20.49 13.62
CA ASP A 285 22.36 20.15 14.89
C ASP A 285 23.81 20.66 14.92
N MET A 286 24.03 21.75 15.61
CA MET A 286 25.34 22.40 15.75
C MET A 286 26.42 21.46 16.35
N ARG A 287 26.01 20.38 17.06
CA ARG A 287 26.97 19.40 17.59
C ARG A 287 27.63 18.55 16.49
N LEU A 288 27.00 18.47 15.33
CA LEU A 288 27.49 17.73 14.17
C LEU A 288 28.33 18.63 13.24
N ALA A 289 28.30 19.96 13.40
CA ALA A 289 29.02 20.90 12.57
C ALA A 289 30.54 20.58 12.58
N GLY A 290 31.15 20.56 11.39
CA GLY A 290 32.58 20.23 11.22
C GLY A 290 32.91 18.73 11.27
N THR A 291 31.96 17.86 11.58
CA THR A 291 32.15 16.39 11.45
C THR A 291 32.11 15.97 9.97
N ARG A 292 32.39 14.69 9.70
CA ARG A 292 32.28 14.12 8.34
C ARG A 292 31.43 12.86 8.32
N ILE A 293 30.63 12.70 7.27
CA ILE A 293 29.90 11.49 6.97
C ILE A 293 30.34 11.01 5.58
N HIS A 294 30.89 9.81 5.49
CA HIS A 294 31.46 9.23 4.25
C HIS A 294 32.32 10.24 3.48
N GLY A 295 33.22 10.91 4.20
CA GLY A 295 34.16 11.89 3.63
C GLY A 295 33.57 13.30 3.37
N LYS A 296 32.25 13.48 3.43
CA LYS A 296 31.60 14.78 3.16
C LYS A 296 31.45 15.59 4.47
N PRO A 297 31.78 16.88 4.48
CA PRO A 297 31.66 17.71 5.68
C PRO A 297 30.20 17.94 6.04
N VAL A 298 29.90 17.97 7.35
CA VAL A 298 28.59 18.38 7.89
C VAL A 298 28.64 19.88 8.18
N VAL A 299 27.68 20.61 7.60
CA VAL A 299 27.62 22.08 7.65
C VAL A 299 26.18 22.55 7.90
N GLY A 300 26.01 23.77 8.37
CA GLY A 300 24.71 24.41 8.44
C GLY A 300 24.21 24.91 7.06
N ALA A 301 22.89 25.17 6.95
CA ALA A 301 22.25 25.63 5.71
C ALA A 301 22.93 26.89 5.11
N GLY A 302 23.29 27.86 5.94
CA GLY A 302 23.96 29.09 5.48
C GLY A 302 25.37 28.85 4.90
N GLU A 303 26.10 27.86 5.43
CA GLU A 303 27.42 27.49 4.91
C GLU A 303 27.28 26.71 3.61
N ALA A 304 26.27 25.84 3.51
CA ALA A 304 25.96 25.13 2.25
C ALA A 304 25.66 26.11 1.11
N LEU A 305 24.90 27.19 1.38
CA LEU A 305 24.64 28.23 0.38
C LEU A 305 25.95 28.96 -0.03
N ARG A 306 26.80 29.30 0.91
CA ARG A 306 28.12 29.92 0.59
C ARG A 306 29.02 28.97 -0.18
N ALA A 307 28.88 27.68 0.04
CA ALA A 307 29.56 26.65 -0.74
C ALA A 307 28.98 26.44 -2.14
N GLY A 308 27.93 27.17 -2.54
CA GLY A 308 27.33 27.11 -3.86
C GLY A 308 26.43 25.89 -4.07
N VAL A 309 25.86 25.28 -3.02
CA VAL A 309 24.87 24.22 -3.13
C VAL A 309 23.63 24.77 -3.79
N ASN A 310 23.17 24.14 -4.87
CA ASN A 310 22.00 24.54 -5.66
C ASN A 310 20.96 23.43 -5.85
N ALA A 311 21.27 22.21 -5.38
CA ALA A 311 20.32 21.10 -5.28
C ALA A 311 20.50 20.41 -3.93
N VAL A 312 19.41 20.05 -3.28
CA VAL A 312 19.42 19.39 -1.97
C VAL A 312 18.46 18.21 -1.97
N VAL A 313 18.92 17.06 -1.48
CA VAL A 313 18.12 15.86 -1.25
C VAL A 313 17.83 15.72 0.23
N LEU A 314 16.56 15.62 0.61
CA LEU A 314 16.15 15.35 1.99
C LEU A 314 16.38 13.87 2.31
N SER A 315 17.19 13.58 3.32
CA SER A 315 17.62 12.21 3.62
C SER A 315 17.14 11.74 4.99
N SER A 316 15.87 11.43 5.06
CA SER A 316 15.24 10.79 6.22
C SER A 316 13.98 10.04 5.79
N ASP A 317 13.79 8.86 6.34
CA ASP A 317 12.56 8.05 6.20
C ASP A 317 11.47 8.46 7.20
N THR A 318 11.85 8.92 8.38
CA THR A 318 10.93 9.24 9.48
C THR A 318 10.73 10.73 9.73
N HIS A 319 11.73 11.57 9.41
CA HIS A 319 11.73 12.99 9.70
C HIS A 319 11.73 13.88 8.45
N GLU A 320 11.50 13.34 7.27
CA GLU A 320 11.49 14.10 6.02
C GLU A 320 10.55 15.32 6.06
N PRO A 321 9.35 15.25 6.69
CA PRO A 321 8.49 16.41 6.88
C PRO A 321 9.15 17.56 7.65
N ALA A 322 9.90 17.24 8.71
CA ALA A 322 10.62 18.24 9.49
C ALA A 322 11.78 18.84 8.67
N LEU A 323 12.52 18.01 7.93
CA LEU A 323 13.57 18.46 7.02
C LEU A 323 13.01 19.34 5.90
N TRP A 324 11.83 19.01 5.35
CA TRP A 324 11.17 19.87 4.37
C TRP A 324 10.88 21.27 4.96
N LYS A 325 10.35 21.32 6.17
CA LYS A 325 10.09 22.60 6.86
C LYS A 325 11.40 23.38 7.10
N ALA A 326 12.42 22.71 7.62
CA ALA A 326 13.74 23.30 7.87
C ALA A 326 14.44 23.77 6.59
N SER A 327 14.19 23.14 5.45
CA SER A 327 14.77 23.55 4.16
C SER A 327 14.19 24.84 3.58
N SER A 328 13.27 25.52 4.26
CA SER A 328 12.65 26.77 3.80
C SER A 328 13.67 27.86 3.43
N VAL A 329 14.75 27.99 4.19
CA VAL A 329 15.85 28.95 3.92
C VAL A 329 16.55 28.61 2.60
N LEU A 330 16.80 27.33 2.32
CA LEU A 330 17.42 26.88 1.08
C LEU A 330 16.49 27.11 -0.12
N ARG A 331 15.20 26.80 0.02
CA ARG A 331 14.19 27.04 -1.03
C ARG A 331 14.02 28.52 -1.33
N ALA A 332 14.00 29.38 -0.29
CA ALA A 332 13.96 30.84 -0.46
C ALA A 332 15.17 31.39 -1.18
N ALA A 333 16.32 30.73 -1.08
CA ALA A 333 17.55 31.05 -1.83
C ALA A 333 17.58 30.44 -3.25
N GLY A 334 16.49 29.81 -3.72
CA GLY A 334 16.40 29.24 -5.07
C GLY A 334 17.01 27.85 -5.19
N VAL A 335 17.38 27.19 -4.08
CA VAL A 335 17.91 25.82 -4.11
C VAL A 335 16.76 24.83 -4.44
N LYS A 336 16.98 23.95 -5.40
CA LYS A 336 16.06 22.86 -5.71
C LYS A 336 16.11 21.82 -4.60
N VAL A 337 15.02 21.63 -3.88
CA VAL A 337 14.91 20.63 -2.80
C VAL A 337 14.08 19.43 -3.28
N VAL A 338 14.64 18.24 -3.15
CA VAL A 338 14.04 16.95 -3.57
C VAL A 338 13.74 16.12 -2.33
N SER A 339 12.51 15.70 -2.19
CA SER A 339 12.04 14.73 -1.19
C SER A 339 12.17 13.31 -1.74
N LEU A 340 12.43 12.33 -0.86
CA LEU A 340 12.58 10.91 -1.22
C LEU A 340 11.31 10.10 -0.98
N TYR A 341 10.48 10.52 -0.02
CA TYR A 341 9.35 9.74 0.49
C TYR A 341 8.01 10.48 0.42
N GLY A 342 8.02 11.79 0.22
CA GLY A 342 6.80 12.59 0.18
C GLY A 342 6.80 13.62 -0.95
N ARG A 343 5.61 14.09 -1.31
CA ARG A 343 5.43 15.31 -2.11
C ARG A 343 4.99 16.40 -1.16
N TYR A 344 5.71 17.51 -1.17
CA TYR A 344 5.43 18.67 -0.33
C TYR A 344 5.19 19.88 -1.22
N GLU A 345 4.10 20.60 -0.95
CA GLU A 345 3.78 21.91 -1.53
C GLU A 345 4.16 23.06 -0.60
#